data_0d33d7eefd1d4ea002fc1500f3968238
#
_entry.id   0d33d7eefd1d4ea002fc1500f3968238
#
_cell.length_a   1.000
_cell.length_b   1.000
_cell.length_c   1.000
_cell.angle_alpha   90.00
_cell.angle_beta   90.00
_cell.angle_gamma   90.00
#
_symmetry.space_group_name_H-M   'P 1'
#
loop_
_entity.id
_entity.type
_entity.pdbx_description
1 polymer ?
#
loop_
_entity_poly.entity_id
_entity_poly.type
_entity_poly.pdbx_seq_one_letter_code
_entity_poly.pdbx_strand_id
1 'polypeptide(L)'
;MSTSAANNTQPRKIILDCDPGHDDAIAMLLAWGNPNLELLAVTTVAGNQTLEKVTKNAQALARVGGITGVPFAAGAHRPLVGPQLIPDEIHGESGLDGPQLPEAGVELEDTHAVDLIAQVIEREEPGTVTLVPTGALTNIGLFARRYPELVSRVAGVTLMGGEIGRAHV
;
A
#
# COMPACT_ATOMS: atom_id res chain seq x y z
N MET A 1 37.79 22.56 -10.90
CA MET A 1 37.06 22.26 -9.64
C MET A 1 35.57 22.19 -10.00
N SER A 2 35.05 20.99 -10.24
CA SER A 2 33.67 20.78 -10.61
C SER A 2 32.87 20.53 -9.31
N THR A 3 32.10 21.53 -8.89
CA THR A 3 31.17 21.38 -7.78
C THR A 3 29.99 20.58 -8.29
N SER A 4 29.97 19.30 -7.97
CA SER A 4 28.75 18.46 -8.08
C SER A 4 27.68 19.14 -7.23
N ALA A 5 26.71 19.76 -7.87
CA ALA A 5 25.48 20.18 -7.24
C ALA A 5 24.75 18.90 -6.78
N ALA A 6 24.80 18.62 -5.49
CA ALA A 6 23.94 17.62 -4.89
C ALA A 6 22.50 18.06 -5.19
N ASN A 7 21.81 17.31 -6.04
CA ASN A 7 20.37 17.44 -6.23
C ASN A 7 19.72 17.11 -4.89
N ASN A 8 19.46 18.13 -4.09
CA ASN A 8 18.73 18.03 -2.83
C ASN A 8 17.24 17.94 -3.15
N THR A 9 16.84 16.88 -3.85
CA THR A 9 15.44 16.57 -4.05
C THR A 9 14.95 15.90 -2.77
N GLN A 10 14.01 16.53 -2.09
CA GLN A 10 13.35 15.90 -0.93
C GLN A 10 12.78 14.53 -1.33
N PRO A 11 12.81 13.53 -0.42
CA PRO A 11 12.20 12.24 -0.68
C PRO A 11 10.74 12.40 -1.10
N ARG A 12 10.33 11.60 -2.08
CA ARG A 12 8.95 11.59 -2.55
C ARG A 12 8.06 10.89 -1.52
N LYS A 13 7.06 11.59 -1.03
CA LYS A 13 6.07 11.09 -0.09
C LYS A 13 5.13 10.13 -0.77
N ILE A 14 4.96 8.94 -0.20
CA ILE A 14 4.08 7.90 -0.75
C ILE A 14 3.20 7.27 0.33
N ILE A 15 2.02 6.83 -0.09
CA ILE A 15 1.19 5.87 0.62
C ILE A 15 1.18 4.61 -0.24
N LEU A 16 1.56 3.48 0.33
CA LEU A 16 1.51 2.18 -0.32
C LEU A 16 0.20 1.48 0.04
N ASP A 17 -0.62 1.14 -0.97
CA ASP A 17 -1.85 0.37 -0.82
C ASP A 17 -1.67 -0.99 -1.52
N CYS A 18 -1.61 -2.07 -0.75
CA CYS A 18 -1.09 -3.36 -1.20
C CYS A 18 -1.93 -4.55 -0.70
N ASP A 19 -1.77 -5.70 -1.36
CA ASP A 19 -2.32 -6.99 -0.93
C ASP A 19 -1.22 -8.05 -0.85
N PRO A 20 -0.28 -7.93 0.13
CA PRO A 20 1.03 -8.56 0.09
C PRO A 20 1.06 -10.02 -0.34
N GLY A 21 1.47 -10.20 -1.61
CA GLY A 21 2.07 -11.35 -2.22
C GLY A 21 3.59 -11.15 -2.29
N HIS A 22 4.29 -11.97 -3.07
CA HIS A 22 5.76 -11.94 -3.15
C HIS A 22 6.32 -10.64 -3.73
N ASP A 23 5.66 -10.09 -4.73
CA ASP A 23 6.01 -8.82 -5.39
C ASP A 23 5.73 -7.61 -4.49
N ASP A 24 4.57 -7.57 -3.82
CA ASP A 24 4.27 -6.54 -2.83
C ASP A 24 5.24 -6.55 -1.66
N ALA A 25 5.73 -7.71 -1.25
CA ALA A 25 6.75 -7.82 -0.21
C ALA A 25 8.02 -7.05 -0.61
N ILE A 26 8.47 -7.21 -1.85
CA ILE A 26 9.62 -6.48 -2.37
C ILE A 26 9.29 -4.99 -2.52
N ALA A 27 8.11 -4.64 -3.01
CA ALA A 27 7.67 -3.25 -3.15
C ALA A 27 7.66 -2.52 -1.79
N MET A 28 7.15 -3.18 -0.74
CA MET A 28 7.09 -2.60 0.61
C MET A 28 8.49 -2.38 1.21
N LEU A 29 9.37 -3.38 1.07
CA LEU A 29 10.76 -3.26 1.55
C LEU A 29 11.53 -2.20 0.75
N LEU A 30 11.30 -2.09 -0.57
CA LEU A 30 11.89 -1.05 -1.42
C LEU A 30 11.37 0.33 -1.02
N ALA A 31 10.08 0.47 -0.78
CA ALA A 31 9.47 1.74 -0.37
C ALA A 31 10.07 2.25 0.95
N TRP A 32 10.33 1.34 1.89
CA TRP A 32 10.94 1.67 3.18
C TRP A 32 12.44 1.94 3.08
N GLY A 33 13.18 1.10 2.33
CA GLY A 33 14.64 1.16 2.28
C GLY A 33 15.22 2.21 1.31
N ASN A 34 14.40 2.82 0.46
CA ASN A 34 14.88 3.76 -0.55
C ASN A 34 14.97 5.19 0.02
N PRO A 35 16.17 5.80 0.07
CA PRO A 35 16.37 7.14 0.63
C PRO A 35 15.68 8.27 -0.17
N ASN A 36 15.20 7.98 -1.39
CA ASN A 36 14.45 8.94 -2.20
C ASN A 36 12.93 8.84 -2.00
N LEU A 37 12.47 7.94 -1.12
CA LEU A 37 11.07 7.76 -0.77
C LEU A 37 10.85 8.00 0.72
N GLU A 38 9.71 8.57 1.04
CA GLU A 38 9.19 8.72 2.40
C GLU A 38 7.86 7.97 2.49
N LEU A 39 7.87 6.80 3.14
CA LEU A 39 6.69 5.97 3.32
C LEU A 39 5.84 6.52 4.47
N LEU A 40 4.72 7.17 4.14
CA LEU A 40 3.85 7.83 5.11
C LEU A 40 2.82 6.89 5.75
N ALA A 41 2.37 5.88 5.00
CA ALA A 41 1.43 4.88 5.47
C ALA A 41 1.47 3.63 4.59
N VAL A 42 1.07 2.50 5.17
CA VAL A 42 0.77 1.26 4.44
C VAL A 42 -0.69 0.90 4.69
N THR A 43 -1.42 0.69 3.61
CA THR A 43 -2.80 0.21 3.67
C THR A 43 -2.94 -1.13 2.97
N THR A 44 -3.86 -1.97 3.43
CA THR A 44 -4.08 -3.29 2.83
C THR A 44 -5.47 -3.41 2.24
N VAL A 45 -5.59 -4.20 1.20
CA VAL A 45 -6.82 -4.49 0.49
C VAL A 45 -6.90 -5.99 0.20
N ALA A 46 -8.09 -6.56 0.16
CA ALA A 46 -8.24 -7.94 -0.29
C ALA A 46 -8.00 -8.05 -1.80
N GLY A 47 -7.18 -9.00 -2.20
CA GLY A 47 -6.81 -9.26 -3.59
C GLY A 47 -6.14 -10.61 -3.72
N ASN A 48 -4.82 -10.71 -3.60
CA ASN A 48 -4.04 -11.95 -3.67
C ASN A 48 -4.51 -13.00 -2.65
N GLN A 49 -5.06 -12.54 -1.52
CA GLN A 49 -5.70 -13.37 -0.51
C GLN A 49 -6.78 -12.56 0.22
N THR A 50 -7.41 -13.17 1.25
CA THR A 50 -8.35 -12.46 2.11
C THR A 50 -7.67 -11.28 2.80
N LEU A 51 -8.42 -10.23 3.12
CA LEU A 51 -7.89 -9.06 3.82
C LEU A 51 -7.12 -9.44 5.09
N GLU A 52 -7.61 -10.43 5.86
CA GLU A 52 -6.95 -10.89 7.08
C GLU A 52 -5.55 -11.43 6.79
N LYS A 53 -5.40 -12.28 5.77
CA LYS A 53 -4.11 -12.89 5.41
C LYS A 53 -3.13 -11.85 4.88
N VAL A 54 -3.54 -11.01 3.92
CA VAL A 54 -2.66 -9.97 3.38
C VAL A 54 -2.25 -8.94 4.42
N THR A 55 -3.13 -8.63 5.37
CA THR A 55 -2.82 -7.73 6.48
C THR A 55 -1.80 -8.34 7.44
N LYS A 56 -1.95 -9.62 7.79
CA LYS A 56 -0.93 -10.33 8.57
C LYS A 56 0.41 -10.39 7.85
N ASN A 57 0.39 -10.60 6.53
CA ASN A 57 1.60 -10.57 5.71
C ASN A 57 2.28 -9.19 5.78
N ALA A 58 1.52 -8.10 5.62
CA ALA A 58 2.05 -6.74 5.73
C ALA A 58 2.70 -6.48 7.11
N GLN A 59 2.04 -6.90 8.19
CA GLN A 59 2.59 -6.76 9.54
C GLN A 59 3.88 -7.57 9.75
N ALA A 60 3.92 -8.80 9.24
CA ALA A 60 5.11 -9.65 9.31
C ALA A 60 6.28 -9.08 8.49
N LEU A 61 6.00 -8.56 7.29
CA LEU A 61 6.98 -7.88 6.44
C LEU A 61 7.50 -6.59 7.07
N ALA A 62 6.65 -5.84 7.76
CA ALA A 62 7.07 -4.67 8.51
C ALA A 62 8.12 -5.04 9.58
N ARG A 63 7.91 -6.16 10.29
CA ARG A 63 8.87 -6.66 11.26
C ARG A 63 10.19 -7.10 10.62
N VAL A 64 10.12 -7.83 9.50
CA VAL A 64 11.31 -8.27 8.77
C VAL A 64 12.12 -7.08 8.24
N GLY A 65 11.44 -6.08 7.68
CA GLY A 65 12.06 -4.88 7.14
C GLY A 65 12.46 -3.84 8.19
N GLY A 66 12.12 -4.04 9.47
CA GLY A 66 12.37 -3.04 10.51
C GLY A 66 11.59 -1.74 10.28
N ILE A 67 10.42 -1.82 9.67
CA ILE A 67 9.57 -0.66 9.42
C ILE A 67 8.96 -0.19 10.75
N THR A 68 9.26 1.03 11.13
CA THR A 68 8.82 1.62 12.40
C THR A 68 8.31 3.04 12.19
N GLY A 69 7.35 3.47 13.01
CA GLY A 69 6.79 4.83 12.92
C GLY A 69 5.92 5.10 11.70
N VAL A 70 5.61 4.07 10.91
CA VAL A 70 4.68 4.13 9.78
C VAL A 70 3.35 3.53 10.23
N PRO A 71 2.21 4.21 10.09
CA PRO A 71 0.90 3.66 10.39
C PRO A 71 0.46 2.61 9.35
N PHE A 72 -0.19 1.56 9.83
CA PHE A 72 -0.77 0.49 9.03
C PHE A 72 -2.28 0.39 9.26
N ALA A 73 -3.08 0.28 8.21
CA ALA A 73 -4.53 0.08 8.34
C ALA A 73 -5.07 -0.94 7.34
N ALA A 74 -6.00 -1.76 7.81
CA ALA A 74 -6.75 -2.68 6.96
C ALA A 74 -7.90 -1.95 6.26
N GLY A 75 -8.17 -2.32 5.00
CA GLY A 75 -9.17 -1.66 4.17
C GLY A 75 -10.29 -2.59 3.70
N ALA A 76 -10.59 -2.53 2.41
CA ALA A 76 -11.70 -3.26 1.82
C ALA A 76 -11.42 -4.78 1.79
N HIS A 77 -12.39 -5.54 2.29
CA HIS A 77 -12.32 -7.02 2.34
C HIS A 77 -12.89 -7.70 1.09
N ARG A 78 -13.40 -6.93 0.13
CA ARG A 78 -13.98 -7.44 -1.13
C ARG A 78 -13.97 -6.35 -2.20
N PRO A 79 -14.09 -6.72 -3.48
CA PRO A 79 -14.28 -5.76 -4.57
C PRO A 79 -15.54 -4.91 -4.41
N LEU A 80 -15.61 -3.76 -5.09
CA LEU A 80 -16.82 -2.94 -5.15
C LEU A 80 -17.96 -3.65 -5.88
N VAL A 81 -17.61 -4.46 -6.87
CA VAL A 81 -18.58 -5.20 -7.70
C VAL A 81 -18.11 -6.64 -7.86
N GLY A 82 -19.04 -7.58 -7.79
CA GLY A 82 -18.76 -9.00 -7.98
C GLY A 82 -18.15 -9.71 -6.76
N PRO A 83 -17.91 -11.01 -6.86
CA PRO A 83 -17.26 -11.81 -5.83
C PRO A 83 -15.76 -11.57 -5.81
N GLN A 84 -15.14 -11.76 -4.65
CA GLN A 84 -13.69 -11.84 -4.57
C GLN A 84 -13.22 -13.14 -5.23
N LEU A 85 -12.22 -13.03 -6.09
CA LEU A 85 -11.48 -14.15 -6.68
C LEU A 85 -10.09 -14.17 -6.03
N ILE A 86 -9.71 -15.34 -5.48
CA ILE A 86 -8.41 -15.53 -4.83
C ILE A 86 -7.58 -16.47 -5.70
N PRO A 87 -6.45 -16.00 -6.26
CA PRO A 87 -5.56 -16.83 -7.09
C PRO A 87 -4.55 -17.60 -6.21
N ASP A 88 -5.01 -18.61 -5.48
CA ASP A 88 -4.18 -19.39 -4.56
C ASP A 88 -2.96 -20.05 -5.26
N GLU A 89 -3.08 -20.31 -6.57
CA GLU A 89 -2.02 -20.91 -7.37
C GLU A 89 -0.81 -19.97 -7.61
N ILE A 90 -0.93 -18.67 -7.33
CA ILE A 90 0.15 -17.70 -7.60
C ILE A 90 1.02 -17.49 -6.36
N HIS A 91 0.39 -17.21 -5.22
CA HIS A 91 1.09 -16.84 -3.98
C HIS A 91 0.92 -17.86 -2.85
N GLY A 92 0.20 -18.94 -3.11
CA GLY A 92 -0.08 -19.99 -2.15
C GLY A 92 -1.20 -19.67 -1.17
N GLU A 93 -1.44 -20.60 -0.25
CA GLU A 93 -2.56 -20.51 0.70
C GLU A 93 -2.43 -19.33 1.67
N SER A 94 -1.21 -19.00 2.08
CA SER A 94 -0.96 -17.85 2.97
C SER A 94 -0.91 -16.51 2.21
N GLY A 95 -0.76 -16.54 0.90
CA GLY A 95 -0.45 -15.38 0.06
C GLY A 95 1.05 -15.05 0.02
N LEU A 96 1.88 -15.71 0.83
CA LEU A 96 3.34 -15.59 0.88
C LEU A 96 3.98 -16.93 1.24
N ASP A 97 3.56 -18.00 0.56
CA ASP A 97 4.08 -19.33 0.81
C ASP A 97 5.58 -19.41 0.49
N GLY A 98 6.32 -20.10 1.35
CA GLY A 98 7.76 -20.34 1.23
C GLY A 98 8.54 -19.90 2.47
N PRO A 99 8.75 -18.60 2.72
CA PRO A 99 9.49 -18.17 3.89
C PRO A 99 8.65 -18.31 5.17
N GLN A 100 9.30 -18.73 6.27
CA GLN A 100 8.70 -18.62 7.59
C GLN A 100 8.80 -17.16 8.05
N LEU A 101 7.68 -16.45 8.04
CA LEU A 101 7.62 -15.09 8.53
C LEU A 101 7.38 -15.07 10.05
N PRO A 102 7.92 -14.05 10.74
CA PRO A 102 7.63 -13.87 12.16
C PRO A 102 6.14 -13.51 12.35
N GLU A 103 5.63 -13.77 13.55
CA GLU A 103 4.33 -13.20 13.92
C GLU A 103 4.36 -11.67 13.82
N ALA A 104 3.18 -11.07 13.61
CA ALA A 104 3.00 -9.65 13.39
C ALA A 104 3.81 -8.78 14.38
N GLY A 105 4.45 -7.73 13.87
CA GLY A 105 5.33 -6.86 14.63
C GLY A 105 4.90 -5.41 14.72
N VAL A 106 3.89 -5.00 13.96
CA VAL A 106 3.29 -3.66 14.02
C VAL A 106 1.81 -3.78 14.36
N GLU A 107 1.33 -2.87 15.20
CA GLU A 107 -0.10 -2.75 15.47
C GLU A 107 -0.79 -2.03 14.31
N LEU A 108 -2.03 -2.39 14.05
CA LEU A 108 -2.87 -1.68 13.09
C LEU A 108 -3.51 -0.47 13.77
N GLU A 109 -3.66 0.59 12.99
CA GLU A 109 -4.52 1.70 13.41
C GLU A 109 -5.97 1.23 13.53
N ASP A 110 -6.67 1.72 14.54
CA ASP A 110 -8.11 1.49 14.74
C ASP A 110 -8.93 2.37 13.80
N THR A 111 -8.59 2.33 12.50
CA THR A 111 -9.26 3.08 11.45
C THR A 111 -9.23 2.30 10.14
N HIS A 112 -10.19 2.55 9.27
CA HIS A 112 -10.19 1.93 7.95
C HIS A 112 -9.13 2.57 7.04
N ALA A 113 -8.52 1.78 6.17
CA ALA A 113 -7.48 2.24 5.22
C ALA A 113 -7.84 3.52 4.46
N VAL A 114 -9.10 3.63 4.02
CA VAL A 114 -9.63 4.81 3.31
C VAL A 114 -9.55 6.07 4.16
N ASP A 115 -9.85 5.93 5.45
CA ASP A 115 -9.81 7.05 6.39
C ASP A 115 -8.36 7.41 6.77
N LEU A 116 -7.46 6.41 6.88
CA LEU A 116 -6.03 6.66 7.05
C LEU A 116 -5.44 7.40 5.85
N ILE A 117 -5.76 6.99 4.62
CA ILE A 117 -5.35 7.71 3.40
C ILE A 117 -5.80 9.17 3.47
N ALA A 118 -7.07 9.40 3.81
CA ALA A 118 -7.62 10.75 3.92
C ALA A 118 -6.88 11.59 4.98
N GLN A 119 -6.65 11.04 6.17
CA GLN A 119 -5.92 11.72 7.25
C GLN A 119 -4.50 12.11 6.84
N VAL A 120 -3.80 11.23 6.13
CA VAL A 120 -2.44 11.52 5.64
C VAL A 120 -2.48 12.62 4.58
N ILE A 121 -3.38 12.53 3.58
CA ILE A 121 -3.51 13.55 2.52
C ILE A 121 -3.93 14.91 3.10
N GLU A 122 -4.77 14.93 4.12
CA GLU A 122 -5.22 16.16 4.76
C GLU A 122 -4.10 16.85 5.56
N ARG A 123 -3.26 16.06 6.22
CA ARG A 123 -2.13 16.54 7.02
C ARG A 123 -0.98 17.10 6.18
N GLU A 124 -0.75 16.49 5.01
CA GLU A 124 0.36 16.85 4.14
C GLU A 124 0.05 18.05 3.24
N GLU A 125 1.09 18.75 2.76
CA GLU A 125 0.92 19.83 1.79
C GLU A 125 0.27 19.32 0.49
N PRO A 126 -0.69 20.06 -0.10
CA PRO A 126 -1.32 19.65 -1.34
C PRO A 126 -0.32 19.39 -2.46
N GLY A 127 -0.55 18.31 -3.21
CA GLY A 127 0.27 17.95 -4.36
C GLY A 127 1.63 17.35 -4.00
N THR A 128 1.82 16.87 -2.75
CA THR A 128 3.10 16.27 -2.33
C THR A 128 3.05 14.75 -2.17
N VAL A 129 1.89 14.16 -1.93
CA VAL A 129 1.75 12.72 -1.65
C VAL A 129 1.30 11.97 -2.90
N THR A 130 2.02 10.93 -3.26
CA THR A 130 1.65 9.98 -4.34
C THR A 130 1.01 8.74 -3.73
N LEU A 131 -0.14 8.34 -4.24
CA LEU A 131 -0.74 7.04 -3.92
C LEU A 131 -0.09 5.97 -4.80
N VAL A 132 0.34 4.87 -4.17
CA VAL A 132 1.00 3.75 -4.86
C VAL A 132 0.20 2.47 -4.59
N PRO A 133 -0.91 2.26 -5.30
CA PRO A 133 -1.62 0.99 -5.22
C PRO A 133 -0.89 -0.09 -6.03
N THR A 134 -0.53 -1.17 -5.35
CA THR A 134 0.02 -2.40 -5.94
C THR A 134 -0.98 -3.54 -5.89
N GLY A 135 -2.01 -3.42 -5.04
CA GLY A 135 -3.15 -4.32 -4.96
C GLY A 135 -4.37 -3.83 -5.74
N ALA A 136 -5.52 -4.41 -5.41
CA ALA A 136 -6.80 -4.02 -5.99
C ALA A 136 -7.15 -2.55 -5.69
N LEU A 137 -7.68 -1.82 -6.66
CA LEU A 137 -7.95 -0.37 -6.53
C LEU A 137 -9.17 -0.04 -5.65
N THR A 138 -9.69 -0.98 -4.88
CA THR A 138 -10.91 -0.81 -4.07
C THR A 138 -10.78 0.31 -3.05
N ASN A 139 -9.67 0.36 -2.30
CA ASN A 139 -9.44 1.43 -1.33
C ASN A 139 -9.33 2.80 -2.00
N ILE A 140 -8.64 2.88 -3.13
CA ILE A 140 -8.46 4.13 -3.88
C ILE A 140 -9.79 4.63 -4.44
N GLY A 141 -10.61 3.72 -4.99
CA GLY A 141 -11.94 4.05 -5.48
C GLY A 141 -12.86 4.53 -4.35
N LEU A 142 -12.82 3.87 -3.19
CA LEU A 142 -13.58 4.30 -2.00
C LEU A 142 -13.09 5.65 -1.47
N PHE A 143 -11.78 5.88 -1.42
CA PHE A 143 -11.21 7.17 -1.04
C PHE A 143 -11.72 8.30 -1.93
N ALA A 144 -11.63 8.12 -3.25
CA ALA A 144 -12.07 9.14 -4.20
C ALA A 144 -13.57 9.44 -4.11
N ARG A 145 -14.39 8.46 -3.74
CA ARG A 145 -15.84 8.65 -3.58
C ARG A 145 -16.24 9.22 -2.22
N ARG A 146 -15.51 8.87 -1.16
CA ARG A 146 -15.81 9.32 0.19
C ARG A 146 -15.25 10.71 0.49
N TYR A 147 -14.10 11.03 -0.10
CA TYR A 147 -13.36 12.27 0.11
C TYR A 147 -13.03 12.97 -1.20
N PRO A 148 -14.04 13.32 -2.03
CA PRO A 148 -13.81 13.89 -3.35
C PRO A 148 -13.02 15.20 -3.31
N GLU A 149 -13.14 15.98 -2.23
CA GLU A 149 -12.41 17.23 -2.00
C GLU A 149 -10.90 17.00 -1.82
N LEU A 150 -10.50 15.83 -1.30
CA LEU A 150 -9.09 15.50 -1.10
C LEU A 150 -8.40 14.96 -2.36
N VAL A 151 -9.16 14.55 -3.37
CA VAL A 151 -8.59 14.00 -4.62
C VAL A 151 -7.66 15.00 -5.30
N SER A 152 -8.02 16.28 -5.32
CA SER A 152 -7.20 17.35 -5.91
C SER A 152 -5.92 17.65 -5.11
N ARG A 153 -5.80 17.16 -3.88
CA ARG A 153 -4.60 17.31 -3.04
C ARG A 153 -3.57 16.21 -3.28
N VAL A 154 -3.92 15.13 -3.97
CA VAL A 154 -3.01 14.04 -4.30
C VAL A 154 -2.06 14.48 -5.41
N ALA A 155 -0.75 14.24 -5.26
CA ALA A 155 0.26 14.55 -6.28
C ALA A 155 0.07 13.71 -7.55
N GLY A 156 -0.35 12.46 -7.38
CA GLY A 156 -0.58 11.51 -8.45
C GLY A 156 -0.85 10.10 -7.93
N VAL A 157 -1.21 9.23 -8.85
CA VAL A 157 -1.39 7.80 -8.58
C VAL A 157 -0.44 7.03 -9.48
N THR A 158 0.43 6.21 -8.88
CA THR A 158 1.31 5.29 -9.60
C THR A 158 0.87 3.88 -9.24
N LEU A 159 0.23 3.20 -10.18
CA LEU A 159 -0.38 1.90 -9.92
C LEU A 159 0.35 0.76 -10.64
N MET A 160 0.33 -0.42 -10.04
CA MET A 160 0.60 -1.70 -10.66
C MET A 160 -0.72 -2.46 -10.75
N GLY A 161 -1.19 -2.72 -11.94
CA GLY A 161 -2.47 -3.38 -12.17
C GLY A 161 -3.02 -3.11 -13.56
N GLY A 162 -4.17 -3.69 -13.85
CA GLY A 162 -4.85 -3.47 -15.12
C GLY A 162 -4.38 -4.43 -16.22
N GLU A 163 -4.35 -5.72 -15.92
CA GLU A 163 -4.14 -6.75 -16.96
C GLU A 163 -5.21 -6.68 -18.05
N ILE A 164 -4.76 -6.65 -19.32
CA ILE A 164 -5.67 -6.73 -20.46
C ILE A 164 -6.40 -8.08 -20.43
N GLY A 165 -7.73 -8.03 -20.25
CA GLY A 165 -8.60 -9.22 -20.21
C GLY A 165 -8.90 -9.75 -18.81
N ARG A 166 -8.33 -9.19 -17.75
CA ARG A 166 -8.72 -9.41 -16.36
C ARG A 166 -8.91 -8.07 -15.68
N ALA A 167 -9.96 -7.36 -16.04
CA ALA A 167 -10.41 -6.26 -15.19
C ALA A 167 -10.93 -6.88 -13.90
N HIS A 168 -10.16 -6.85 -12.84
CA HIS A 168 -10.69 -7.01 -11.50
C HIS A 168 -11.48 -5.74 -11.18
N VAL A 169 -12.71 -5.76 -11.63
CA VAL A 169 -13.68 -4.68 -11.42
C VAL A 169 -14.43 -4.94 -10.14
#